data_40bab813c83fdad96c4cc97861eda11c
#
_entry.id   40bab813c83fdad96c4cc97861eda11c
#
_cell.length_a   1.000
_cell.length_b   1.000
_cell.length_c   1.000
_cell.angle_alpha   90.00
_cell.angle_beta   90.00
_cell.angle_gamma   90.00
#
_symmetry.space_group_name_H-M   'P 1'
#
loop_
_entity.id
_entity.type
_entity.pdbx_description
1 polymer ?
#
loop_
_entity_poly.entity_id
_entity_poly.type
_entity_poly.pdbx_seq_one_letter_code
_entity_poly.pdbx_strand_id
1 'polypeptide(L)'
;MKKTEGKPLPFGATIQKDKVNFAVPVPEGKEAALLLYRVGEETPCMSWPLEDSVGEVRCLALEGCDPAEYEYNYEIDGEIVPDAYARAYAGKEVWGKETKASDHTLRCKLYDEPYDWEGDKQLHIPYHKVIAYALHVRGFTQDASSKVAHRGTFQGIVEKLPYIKELGVNQIQCMPVYEFEECTESHLNYWGYGKAYYFAPKSAYAADGNGIKGLKDMVKACHKEGIEVVLEMPFSSEVPGQVIGECLRYYMMEYHIDGFILNPMLISIESVSADPILKTTKIMQHREDFQGTMRRFLKGDEGMMEAVTYWLRHLSEEDHIFNYITSHTGFTLKDLVSYDEKHNEENGENNQDGPDYNNSWNCGIEGPTRKKSILSLRKTQMKNAFFLLLLSQGTPCILAGDEFGNSQKGNNNVYCQDNAVSWLNWSQLSKEKELHDFVKVLIALRKEYPLLYPEKEMTGADRTGRGVPDVSYHGEEAWRAPFERTSRQLGVYYSAATREEEECFIAYNMHWTKHDFALPILSKGKNWYLRASTQDGVLTEPSLLKEQKKVELPPRTVMFITGR
;
A
#
# COMPACT_ATOMS: atom_id res chain seq x y z
N MET A 1 -44.43 -13.17 4.51
CA MET A 1 -43.52 -12.65 5.53
C MET A 1 -44.25 -12.31 6.82
N LYS A 2 -43.60 -12.52 7.97
CA LYS A 2 -44.17 -12.25 9.29
C LYS A 2 -43.16 -11.46 10.13
N LYS A 3 -43.59 -10.30 10.71
CA LYS A 3 -42.76 -9.50 11.63
C LYS A 3 -42.63 -10.27 12.97
N THR A 4 -41.41 -10.35 13.48
CA THR A 4 -41.06 -10.92 14.78
C THR A 4 -40.10 -10.00 15.51
N GLU A 5 -39.86 -10.25 16.79
CA GLU A 5 -38.91 -9.49 17.60
C GLU A 5 -37.50 -9.56 16.99
N GLY A 6 -36.86 -8.38 16.80
CA GLY A 6 -35.51 -8.24 16.29
C GLY A 6 -34.46 -8.25 17.39
N LYS A 7 -33.20 -8.39 17.00
CA LYS A 7 -32.02 -8.23 17.86
C LYS A 7 -31.31 -6.94 17.50
N PRO A 8 -30.83 -6.14 18.49
CA PRO A 8 -30.15 -4.87 18.22
C PRO A 8 -28.73 -5.04 17.63
N LEU A 9 -28.18 -6.25 17.63
CA LEU A 9 -26.85 -6.57 17.10
C LEU A 9 -26.87 -7.91 16.33
N PRO A 10 -25.97 -8.04 15.32
CA PRO A 10 -25.11 -7.00 14.76
C PRO A 10 -25.93 -5.97 13.97
N PHE A 11 -25.35 -4.79 13.71
CA PHE A 11 -25.96 -3.78 12.83
C PHE A 11 -26.07 -4.27 11.40
N GLY A 12 -27.03 -3.70 10.67
CA GLY A 12 -27.35 -4.09 9.30
C GLY A 12 -28.33 -5.25 9.23
N ALA A 13 -28.45 -5.82 8.03
CA ALA A 13 -29.24 -7.02 7.80
C ALA A 13 -28.43 -8.29 8.09
N THR A 14 -28.97 -9.16 8.94
CA THR A 14 -28.35 -10.45 9.29
C THR A 14 -29.29 -11.60 8.95
N ILE A 15 -28.86 -12.47 8.04
CA ILE A 15 -29.64 -13.61 7.58
C ILE A 15 -29.42 -14.81 8.52
N GLN A 16 -30.50 -15.40 9.02
CA GLN A 16 -30.47 -16.53 9.91
C GLN A 16 -31.52 -17.55 9.47
N LYS A 17 -31.11 -18.60 8.79
CA LYS A 17 -31.98 -19.68 8.28
C LYS A 17 -33.20 -19.15 7.50
N ASP A 18 -34.34 -19.02 8.19
CA ASP A 18 -35.67 -18.66 7.65
C ASP A 18 -36.07 -17.21 7.97
N LYS A 19 -35.19 -16.42 8.57
CA LYS A 19 -35.46 -15.02 8.93
C LYS A 19 -34.30 -14.11 8.69
N VAL A 20 -34.61 -12.84 8.41
CA VAL A 20 -33.63 -11.73 8.31
C VAL A 20 -33.88 -10.78 9.47
N ASN A 21 -32.83 -10.51 10.24
CA ASN A 21 -32.81 -9.49 11.29
C ASN A 21 -32.27 -8.18 10.74
N PHE A 22 -32.94 -7.08 11.00
CA PHE A 22 -32.55 -5.74 10.62
C PHE A 22 -32.33 -4.92 11.91
N ALA A 23 -31.17 -4.26 12.02
CA ALA A 23 -30.83 -3.41 13.14
C ALA A 23 -30.11 -2.16 12.65
N VAL A 24 -30.62 -0.99 13.01
CA VAL A 24 -30.12 0.31 12.55
C VAL A 24 -30.09 1.32 13.69
N PRO A 25 -28.97 2.07 13.87
CA PRO A 25 -28.94 3.22 14.76
C PRO A 25 -29.85 4.34 14.23
N VAL A 26 -30.77 4.83 15.07
CA VAL A 26 -31.68 5.92 14.73
C VAL A 26 -31.64 6.95 15.87
N PRO A 27 -31.32 8.23 15.61
CA PRO A 27 -31.27 9.25 16.64
C PRO A 27 -32.57 9.34 17.46
N GLU A 28 -32.46 9.67 18.74
CA GLU A 28 -33.59 9.77 19.64
C GLU A 28 -34.68 10.74 19.09
N GLY A 29 -35.94 10.33 19.21
CA GLY A 29 -37.08 11.14 18.76
C GLY A 29 -37.43 11.04 17.29
N LYS A 30 -36.62 10.32 16.47
CA LYS A 30 -36.91 10.10 15.06
C LYS A 30 -37.75 8.84 14.84
N GLU A 31 -38.69 8.91 13.87
CA GLU A 31 -39.42 7.75 13.38
C GLU A 31 -38.59 7.00 12.34
N ALA A 32 -38.73 5.67 12.31
CA ALA A 32 -38.02 4.85 11.33
C ALA A 32 -38.90 3.68 10.84
N ALA A 33 -38.75 3.33 9.56
CA ALA A 33 -39.35 2.18 8.95
C ALA A 33 -38.36 1.41 8.06
N LEU A 34 -38.52 0.11 7.99
CA LEU A 34 -37.86 -0.74 6.99
C LEU A 34 -38.69 -0.74 5.72
N LEU A 35 -38.10 -0.35 4.60
CA LEU A 35 -38.68 -0.42 3.27
C LEU A 35 -38.11 -1.63 2.53
N LEU A 36 -38.96 -2.53 2.06
CA LEU A 36 -38.59 -3.64 1.19
C LEU A 36 -38.99 -3.37 -0.25
N TYR A 37 -38.11 -3.70 -1.16
CA TYR A 37 -38.29 -3.59 -2.61
C TYR A 37 -38.17 -4.99 -3.23
N ARG A 38 -38.93 -5.29 -4.26
CA ARG A 38 -38.58 -6.40 -5.15
C ARG A 38 -37.30 -6.06 -5.89
N VAL A 39 -36.44 -7.03 -6.10
CA VAL A 39 -35.19 -6.83 -6.85
C VAL A 39 -35.47 -6.15 -8.18
N GLY A 40 -34.82 -5.00 -8.41
CA GLY A 40 -34.95 -4.20 -9.61
C GLY A 40 -36.20 -3.31 -9.68
N GLU A 41 -37.05 -3.25 -8.66
CA GLU A 41 -38.20 -2.34 -8.60
C GLU A 41 -37.87 -1.02 -7.90
N GLU A 42 -38.43 0.09 -8.39
CA GLU A 42 -38.17 1.44 -7.86
C GLU A 42 -39.01 1.77 -6.60
N THR A 43 -40.19 1.17 -6.48
CA THR A 43 -41.12 1.45 -5.39
C THR A 43 -41.09 0.37 -4.32
N PRO A 44 -41.16 0.75 -3.02
CA PRO A 44 -41.21 -0.26 -1.96
C PRO A 44 -42.51 -1.05 -2.07
N CYS A 45 -42.41 -2.39 -2.04
CA CYS A 45 -43.55 -3.27 -2.02
C CYS A 45 -44.10 -3.46 -0.60
N MET A 46 -43.32 -3.20 0.44
CA MET A 46 -43.71 -3.29 1.85
C MET A 46 -42.97 -2.27 2.69
N SER A 47 -43.65 -1.77 3.73
CA SER A 47 -43.05 -0.90 4.77
C SER A 47 -43.38 -1.47 6.15
N TRP A 48 -42.37 -1.54 7.00
CA TRP A 48 -42.48 -2.03 8.37
C TRP A 48 -41.95 -1.01 9.37
N PRO A 49 -42.83 -0.41 10.23
CA PRO A 49 -42.38 0.48 11.29
C PRO A 49 -41.40 -0.23 12.24
N LEU A 50 -40.30 0.45 12.58
CA LEU A 50 -39.28 0.00 13.53
C LEU A 50 -39.65 0.54 14.92
N GLU A 51 -40.49 -0.14 15.65
CA GLU A 51 -41.03 0.26 16.96
C GLU A 51 -40.15 -0.18 18.12
N ASP A 52 -39.56 -1.38 18.02
CA ASP A 52 -38.71 -1.97 19.04
C ASP A 52 -37.34 -1.29 19.07
N SER A 53 -36.86 -0.91 20.24
CA SER A 53 -35.56 -0.25 20.39
C SER A 53 -34.79 -0.71 21.63
N VAL A 54 -33.46 -0.69 21.52
CA VAL A 54 -32.53 -0.81 22.64
C VAL A 54 -31.54 0.35 22.54
N GLY A 55 -31.65 1.34 23.43
CA GLY A 55 -31.00 2.63 23.27
C GLY A 55 -31.49 3.31 21.98
N GLU A 56 -30.56 3.77 21.16
CA GLU A 56 -30.86 4.38 19.85
C GLU A 56 -30.94 3.35 18.71
N VAL A 57 -30.85 2.05 18.98
CA VAL A 57 -30.91 1.02 17.94
C VAL A 57 -32.33 0.54 17.75
N ARG A 58 -32.87 0.73 16.55
CA ARG A 58 -34.16 0.18 16.13
C ARG A 58 -33.93 -1.19 15.46
N CYS A 59 -34.79 -2.17 15.75
CA CYS A 59 -34.64 -3.49 15.17
C CYS A 59 -35.98 -4.18 14.93
N LEU A 60 -36.01 -5.10 13.98
CA LEU A 60 -37.08 -6.08 13.74
C LEU A 60 -36.51 -7.30 13.02
N ALA A 61 -37.24 -8.41 13.04
CA ALA A 61 -36.91 -9.54 12.20
C ALA A 61 -38.11 -9.96 11.34
N LEU A 62 -37.84 -10.41 10.11
CA LEU A 62 -38.83 -10.88 9.15
C LEU A 62 -38.63 -12.38 8.88
N GLU A 63 -39.60 -13.20 9.24
CA GLU A 63 -39.66 -14.62 8.85
C GLU A 63 -40.22 -14.77 7.44
N GLY A 64 -39.65 -15.67 6.64
CA GLY A 64 -40.03 -15.91 5.25
C GLY A 64 -39.64 -14.77 4.31
N CYS A 65 -38.59 -14.00 4.62
CA CYS A 65 -37.97 -13.05 3.73
C CYS A 65 -36.89 -13.79 2.93
N ASP A 66 -37.11 -13.96 1.63
CA ASP A 66 -36.11 -14.57 0.73
C ASP A 66 -35.08 -13.52 0.31
N PRO A 67 -33.80 -13.66 0.65
CA PRO A 67 -32.75 -12.72 0.27
C PRO A 67 -32.61 -12.50 -1.23
N ALA A 68 -32.95 -13.48 -2.05
CA ALA A 68 -32.86 -13.39 -3.50
C ALA A 68 -33.99 -12.56 -4.14
N GLU A 69 -35.10 -12.36 -3.43
CA GLU A 69 -36.28 -11.65 -3.95
C GLU A 69 -36.34 -10.17 -3.55
N TYR A 70 -35.61 -9.77 -2.50
CA TYR A 70 -35.78 -8.46 -1.88
C TYR A 70 -34.46 -7.70 -1.72
N GLU A 71 -34.59 -6.38 -1.92
CA GLU A 71 -33.65 -5.33 -1.54
C GLU A 71 -34.31 -4.46 -0.47
N TYR A 72 -33.54 -3.66 0.26
CA TYR A 72 -34.08 -2.82 1.31
C TYR A 72 -33.40 -1.47 1.44
N ASN A 73 -34.08 -0.53 2.06
CA ASN A 73 -33.55 0.71 2.64
C ASN A 73 -34.31 1.01 3.92
N TYR A 74 -33.86 2.03 4.64
CA TYR A 74 -34.63 2.59 5.74
C TYR A 74 -35.28 3.92 5.33
N GLU A 75 -36.43 4.23 5.92
CA GLU A 75 -37.00 5.56 5.94
C GLU A 75 -36.82 6.12 7.35
N ILE A 76 -36.16 7.27 7.51
CA ILE A 76 -35.95 7.92 8.81
C ILE A 76 -36.45 9.36 8.67
N ASP A 77 -37.48 9.72 9.48
CA ASP A 77 -38.17 11.02 9.39
C ASP A 77 -38.65 11.39 7.98
N GLY A 78 -39.09 10.40 7.20
CA GLY A 78 -39.58 10.58 5.84
C GLY A 78 -38.48 10.65 4.76
N GLU A 79 -37.21 10.54 5.12
CA GLU A 79 -36.10 10.44 4.19
C GLU A 79 -35.67 8.99 3.98
N ILE A 80 -35.55 8.58 2.73
CA ILE A 80 -35.07 7.23 2.38
C ILE A 80 -33.53 7.25 2.44
N VAL A 81 -32.96 6.40 3.31
CA VAL A 81 -31.52 6.27 3.50
C VAL A 81 -31.07 4.83 3.32
N PRO A 82 -29.94 4.59 2.64
CA PRO A 82 -29.36 3.25 2.62
C PRO A 82 -28.76 2.89 3.97
N ASP A 83 -28.69 1.61 4.25
CA ASP A 83 -28.05 1.09 5.45
C ASP A 83 -26.53 1.17 5.34
N ALA A 84 -25.89 1.95 6.21
CA ALA A 84 -24.43 2.10 6.23
C ALA A 84 -23.69 0.78 6.60
N TYR A 85 -24.39 -0.19 7.15
CA TYR A 85 -23.86 -1.51 7.53
C TYR A 85 -24.20 -2.62 6.52
N ALA A 86 -24.83 -2.29 5.40
CA ALA A 86 -25.11 -3.27 4.36
C ALA A 86 -23.81 -3.84 3.77
N ARG A 87 -23.86 -5.11 3.39
CA ARG A 87 -22.70 -5.85 2.86
C ARG A 87 -22.57 -5.74 1.35
N ALA A 88 -23.64 -5.37 0.65
CA ALA A 88 -23.67 -5.13 -0.78
C ALA A 88 -24.76 -4.13 -1.14
N TYR A 89 -24.57 -3.46 -2.28
CA TYR A 89 -25.52 -2.51 -2.83
C TYR A 89 -25.83 -2.84 -4.29
N ALA A 90 -27.08 -2.58 -4.73
CA ALA A 90 -27.48 -2.61 -6.11
C ALA A 90 -27.29 -1.23 -6.75
N GLY A 91 -27.04 -1.20 -8.08
CA GLY A 91 -26.90 0.04 -8.84
C GLY A 91 -25.48 0.61 -8.88
N LYS A 92 -24.49 -0.07 -8.26
CA LYS A 92 -23.07 0.30 -8.23
C LYS A 92 -22.15 -0.65 -8.99
N GLU A 93 -22.71 -1.51 -9.82
CA GLU A 93 -21.96 -2.54 -10.56
C GLU A 93 -21.11 -1.96 -11.71
N VAL A 94 -21.41 -0.74 -12.14
CA VAL A 94 -20.72 -0.08 -13.26
C VAL A 94 -20.01 1.18 -12.78
N TRP A 95 -18.70 1.21 -12.94
CA TRP A 95 -17.88 2.36 -12.57
C TRP A 95 -18.27 3.64 -13.31
N GLY A 96 -18.35 4.76 -12.58
CA GLY A 96 -18.60 6.08 -13.14
C GLY A 96 -20.03 6.29 -13.67
N LYS A 97 -20.94 5.38 -13.37
CA LYS A 97 -22.36 5.58 -13.64
C LYS A 97 -22.93 6.53 -12.60
N GLU A 98 -23.34 7.72 -13.05
CA GLU A 98 -24.05 8.68 -12.21
C GLU A 98 -25.33 8.06 -11.68
N THR A 99 -25.52 8.13 -10.37
CA THR A 99 -26.79 7.85 -9.71
C THR A 99 -27.58 9.15 -9.70
N LYS A 100 -28.67 9.24 -10.46
CA LYS A 100 -29.53 10.42 -10.38
C LYS A 100 -30.21 10.43 -9.01
N ALA A 101 -30.23 11.58 -8.36
CA ALA A 101 -30.89 11.75 -7.05
C ALA A 101 -32.37 11.33 -7.07
N SER A 102 -33.03 11.45 -8.25
CA SER A 102 -34.43 11.02 -8.47
C SER A 102 -34.61 9.51 -8.54
N ASP A 103 -33.52 8.73 -8.76
CA ASP A 103 -33.66 7.29 -9.03
C ASP A 103 -33.67 6.46 -7.74
N HIS A 104 -33.47 7.05 -6.56
CA HIS A 104 -33.38 6.35 -5.27
C HIS A 104 -32.57 5.06 -5.37
N THR A 105 -31.46 5.08 -6.08
CA THR A 105 -30.93 3.94 -6.77
C THR A 105 -30.01 3.09 -5.93
N LEU A 106 -29.55 3.59 -4.79
CA LEU A 106 -28.76 2.78 -3.89
C LEU A 106 -29.70 1.92 -3.04
N ARG A 107 -29.80 0.64 -3.39
CA ARG A 107 -30.53 -0.37 -2.62
C ARG A 107 -29.56 -1.26 -1.88
N CYS A 108 -29.83 -1.51 -0.62
CA CYS A 108 -29.09 -2.49 0.16
C CYS A 108 -29.53 -3.90 -0.26
N LYS A 109 -28.57 -4.74 -0.63
CA LYS A 109 -28.80 -6.15 -0.95
C LYS A 109 -28.79 -7.02 0.30
N LEU A 110 -29.62 -8.02 0.33
CA LEU A 110 -29.52 -9.13 1.27
C LEU A 110 -28.58 -10.18 0.67
N TYR A 111 -27.41 -10.35 1.27
CA TYR A 111 -26.39 -11.25 0.72
C TYR A 111 -26.22 -12.48 1.62
N ASP A 112 -26.42 -13.67 1.08
CA ASP A 112 -26.34 -14.97 1.76
C ASP A 112 -25.73 -16.04 0.85
N GLU A 113 -24.70 -15.71 0.09
CA GLU A 113 -24.04 -16.71 -0.76
C GLU A 113 -22.88 -17.34 0.00
N PRO A 114 -22.88 -18.66 0.22
CA PRO A 114 -21.76 -19.35 0.82
C PRO A 114 -20.54 -19.27 -0.10
N TYR A 115 -19.37 -19.07 0.48
CA TYR A 115 -18.11 -19.04 -0.28
C TYR A 115 -17.18 -20.17 0.16
N ASP A 116 -16.69 -20.95 -0.80
CA ASP A 116 -15.72 -22.00 -0.53
C ASP A 116 -14.28 -21.44 -0.57
N TRP A 117 -13.71 -21.27 0.59
CA TRP A 117 -12.33 -20.84 0.76
C TRP A 117 -11.29 -21.91 0.44
N GLU A 118 -11.71 -23.19 0.21
CA GLU A 118 -10.79 -24.32 -0.08
C GLU A 118 -9.70 -24.50 1.00
N GLY A 119 -10.02 -24.13 2.23
CA GLY A 119 -9.08 -24.20 3.36
C GLY A 119 -8.09 -23.05 3.47
N ASP A 120 -8.28 -21.98 2.70
CA ASP A 120 -7.48 -20.76 2.75
C ASP A 120 -7.43 -20.14 4.14
N LYS A 121 -6.30 -19.51 4.46
CA LYS A 121 -6.04 -18.80 5.72
C LYS A 121 -5.05 -17.67 5.47
N GLN A 122 -5.05 -16.67 6.39
CA GLN A 122 -4.02 -15.63 6.44
C GLN A 122 -2.60 -16.22 6.44
N LEU A 123 -1.67 -15.56 5.76
CA LEU A 123 -0.30 -16.08 5.55
C LEU A 123 0.64 -15.79 6.72
N HIS A 124 0.42 -14.72 7.47
CA HIS A 124 1.23 -14.29 8.61
C HIS A 124 2.74 -14.18 8.29
N ILE A 125 3.09 -13.60 7.15
CA ILE A 125 4.50 -13.36 6.79
C ILE A 125 5.12 -12.39 7.81
N PRO A 126 6.25 -12.71 8.47
CA PRO A 126 6.89 -11.79 9.42
C PRO A 126 7.22 -10.44 8.77
N TYR A 127 7.06 -9.32 9.50
CA TYR A 127 7.29 -7.96 8.98
C TYR A 127 8.64 -7.80 8.27
N HIS A 128 9.73 -8.31 8.85
CA HIS A 128 11.07 -8.22 8.27
C HIS A 128 11.23 -8.96 6.94
N LYS A 129 10.34 -9.91 6.63
CA LYS A 129 10.33 -10.67 5.35
C LYS A 129 9.38 -10.09 4.32
N VAL A 130 8.56 -9.10 4.69
CA VAL A 130 7.63 -8.47 3.76
C VAL A 130 8.37 -7.56 2.78
N ILE A 131 8.00 -7.68 1.52
CA ILE A 131 8.28 -6.72 0.46
C ILE A 131 6.93 -6.37 -0.16
N ALA A 132 6.45 -5.17 0.15
CA ALA A 132 5.11 -4.73 -0.21
C ALA A 132 5.06 -4.03 -1.57
N TYR A 133 3.88 -4.04 -2.19
CA TYR A 133 3.58 -3.42 -3.47
C TYR A 133 2.23 -2.71 -3.40
N ALA A 134 2.25 -1.38 -3.36
CA ALA A 134 1.05 -0.55 -3.22
C ALA A 134 0.42 -0.29 -4.58
N LEU A 135 -0.89 -0.52 -4.71
CA LEU A 135 -1.62 -0.36 -5.96
C LEU A 135 -3.07 0.14 -5.77
N HIS A 136 -3.60 0.78 -6.79
CA HIS A 136 -5.01 1.10 -6.94
C HIS A 136 -5.68 0.04 -7.81
N VAL A 137 -6.76 -0.61 -7.33
CA VAL A 137 -7.40 -1.74 -8.03
C VAL A 137 -7.71 -1.40 -9.50
N ARG A 138 -8.39 -0.27 -9.74
CA ARG A 138 -8.74 0.15 -11.09
C ARG A 138 -7.52 0.58 -11.90
N GLY A 139 -6.70 1.49 -11.38
CA GLY A 139 -5.55 2.05 -12.09
C GLY A 139 -4.49 1.04 -12.47
N PHE A 140 -4.37 -0.04 -11.72
CA PHE A 140 -3.36 -1.07 -11.96
C PHE A 140 -3.49 -1.74 -13.32
N THR A 141 -4.72 -2.02 -13.77
CA THR A 141 -4.95 -2.75 -15.03
C THR A 141 -5.86 -2.07 -16.03
N GLN A 142 -6.39 -0.87 -15.74
CA GLN A 142 -7.40 -0.21 -16.58
C GLN A 142 -6.87 0.16 -17.97
N ASP A 143 -5.62 0.59 -18.08
CA ASP A 143 -5.03 0.90 -19.39
C ASP A 143 -4.97 -0.33 -20.29
N ALA A 144 -5.29 -0.15 -21.57
CA ALA A 144 -5.33 -1.24 -22.55
C ALA A 144 -3.98 -1.96 -22.72
N SER A 145 -2.86 -1.27 -22.42
CA SER A 145 -1.52 -1.87 -22.47
C SER A 145 -1.30 -2.94 -21.41
N SER A 146 -2.19 -3.05 -20.41
CA SER A 146 -2.18 -4.13 -19.41
C SER A 146 -2.39 -5.51 -20.02
N LYS A 147 -3.14 -5.58 -21.14
CA LYS A 147 -3.47 -6.81 -21.88
C LYS A 147 -4.23 -7.86 -21.07
N VAL A 148 -4.90 -7.47 -19.98
CA VAL A 148 -5.78 -8.35 -19.22
C VAL A 148 -7.21 -8.30 -19.80
N ALA A 149 -7.98 -9.38 -19.58
CA ALA A 149 -9.37 -9.45 -20.02
C ALA A 149 -10.28 -8.55 -19.17
N HIS A 150 -10.06 -8.57 -17.84
CA HIS A 150 -10.92 -7.88 -16.87
C HIS A 150 -10.21 -6.62 -16.31
N ARG A 151 -10.09 -5.60 -17.18
CA ARG A 151 -9.37 -4.37 -16.82
C ARG A 151 -10.03 -3.59 -15.69
N GLY A 152 -9.22 -3.08 -14.77
CA GLY A 152 -9.66 -2.23 -13.67
C GLY A 152 -10.45 -2.94 -12.57
N THR A 153 -10.31 -4.27 -12.46
CA THR A 153 -11.06 -5.11 -11.52
C THR A 153 -10.15 -5.98 -10.65
N PHE A 154 -10.72 -6.62 -9.61
CA PHE A 154 -10.06 -7.65 -8.82
C PHE A 154 -9.54 -8.80 -9.69
N GLN A 155 -10.35 -9.24 -10.68
CA GLN A 155 -9.94 -10.28 -11.62
C GLN A 155 -8.74 -9.83 -12.48
N GLY A 156 -8.67 -8.54 -12.83
CA GLY A 156 -7.50 -7.98 -13.52
C GLY A 156 -6.22 -8.06 -12.69
N ILE A 157 -6.30 -7.90 -11.35
CA ILE A 157 -5.17 -8.14 -10.44
C ILE A 157 -4.78 -9.61 -10.46
N VAL A 158 -5.74 -10.54 -10.39
CA VAL A 158 -5.50 -11.98 -10.45
C VAL A 158 -4.76 -12.35 -11.75
N GLU A 159 -5.16 -11.79 -12.89
CA GLU A 159 -4.47 -11.99 -14.17
C GLU A 159 -3.00 -11.48 -14.16
N LYS A 160 -2.67 -10.54 -13.27
CA LYS A 160 -1.32 -9.98 -13.08
C LYS A 160 -0.51 -10.64 -11.97
N LEU A 161 -1.05 -11.62 -11.23
CA LEU A 161 -0.30 -12.31 -10.18
C LEU A 161 1.01 -12.96 -10.67
N PRO A 162 1.09 -13.56 -11.88
CA PRO A 162 2.37 -14.04 -12.38
C PRO A 162 3.45 -12.95 -12.47
N TYR A 163 3.10 -11.74 -12.87
CA TYR A 163 4.00 -10.59 -12.90
C TYR A 163 4.44 -10.19 -11.49
N ILE A 164 3.48 -10.05 -10.57
CA ILE A 164 3.72 -9.66 -9.17
C ILE A 164 4.65 -10.67 -8.49
N LYS A 165 4.41 -11.96 -8.70
CA LYS A 165 5.24 -13.04 -8.18
C LYS A 165 6.65 -13.03 -8.80
N GLU A 166 6.75 -12.81 -10.11
CA GLU A 166 8.04 -12.73 -10.81
C GLU A 166 8.87 -11.54 -10.35
N LEU A 167 8.25 -10.40 -10.05
CA LEU A 167 8.92 -9.23 -9.45
C LEU A 167 9.53 -9.58 -8.08
N GLY A 168 8.91 -10.50 -7.35
CA GLY A 168 9.42 -11.01 -6.09
C GLY A 168 8.82 -10.37 -4.86
N VAL A 169 7.78 -9.54 -4.97
CA VAL A 169 7.02 -9.02 -3.83
C VAL A 169 6.12 -10.10 -3.24
N ASN A 170 5.78 -10.00 -1.96
CA ASN A 170 4.98 -10.99 -1.24
C ASN A 170 3.83 -10.36 -0.42
N GLN A 171 3.52 -9.10 -0.66
CA GLN A 171 2.37 -8.43 -0.11
C GLN A 171 1.87 -7.38 -1.11
N ILE A 172 0.57 -7.32 -1.37
CA ILE A 172 -0.07 -6.20 -2.06
C ILE A 172 -0.80 -5.32 -1.04
N GLN A 173 -0.65 -4.01 -1.20
CA GLN A 173 -1.39 -3.00 -0.43
C GLN A 173 -2.38 -2.32 -1.37
N CYS A 174 -3.66 -2.62 -1.19
CA CYS A 174 -4.72 -2.07 -2.03
C CYS A 174 -5.25 -0.76 -1.45
N MET A 175 -5.29 0.30 -2.25
CA MET A 175 -6.09 1.48 -1.97
C MET A 175 -7.56 1.09 -1.78
N PRO A 176 -8.46 1.97 -1.32
CA PRO A 176 -9.82 1.63 -0.89
C PRO A 176 -10.55 0.67 -1.82
N VAL A 177 -11.05 -0.42 -1.24
CA VAL A 177 -11.80 -1.49 -1.94
C VAL A 177 -13.28 -1.55 -1.53
N TYR A 178 -13.69 -0.71 -0.57
CA TYR A 178 -15.08 -0.60 -0.13
C TYR A 178 -15.92 0.22 -1.11
N GLU A 179 -17.24 0.20 -0.95
CA GLU A 179 -18.17 0.93 -1.82
C GLU A 179 -18.17 2.43 -1.50
N PHE A 180 -18.04 3.26 -2.51
CA PHE A 180 -18.08 4.72 -2.44
C PHE A 180 -18.72 5.32 -3.68
N GLU A 181 -19.13 6.59 -3.61
CA GLU A 181 -19.64 7.34 -4.77
C GLU A 181 -18.46 7.87 -5.61
N GLU A 182 -18.39 7.47 -6.86
CA GLU A 182 -17.38 7.94 -7.81
C GLU A 182 -17.72 9.31 -8.38
N CYS A 183 -19.00 9.54 -8.69
CA CYS A 183 -19.48 10.77 -9.31
C CYS A 183 -19.96 11.73 -8.22
N THR A 184 -19.08 12.60 -7.73
CA THR A 184 -19.47 13.66 -6.80
C THR A 184 -19.94 14.92 -7.58
N GLU A 185 -20.53 15.88 -6.89
CA GLU A 185 -21.00 17.12 -7.53
C GLU A 185 -19.87 17.96 -8.13
N SER A 186 -18.66 17.88 -7.57
CA SER A 186 -17.53 18.73 -7.94
C SER A 186 -16.46 18.04 -8.78
N HIS A 187 -16.27 16.73 -8.61
CA HIS A 187 -15.22 15.97 -9.28
C HIS A 187 -15.49 14.47 -9.25
N LEU A 188 -14.72 13.71 -10.02
CA LEU A 188 -14.71 12.26 -9.93
C LEU A 188 -13.89 11.84 -8.69
N ASN A 189 -14.45 11.03 -7.80
CA ASN A 189 -13.72 10.41 -6.69
C ASN A 189 -13.04 9.13 -7.17
N TYR A 190 -11.79 9.24 -7.62
CA TYR A 190 -11.04 8.10 -8.13
C TYR A 190 -10.43 7.25 -7.01
N TRP A 191 -9.94 7.86 -5.93
CA TRP A 191 -9.28 7.14 -4.83
C TRP A 191 -10.24 6.44 -3.87
N GLY A 192 -11.49 6.90 -3.79
CA GLY A 192 -12.47 6.35 -2.85
C GLY A 192 -12.36 6.90 -1.43
N TYR A 193 -11.76 8.07 -1.26
CA TYR A 193 -11.68 8.73 0.04
C TYR A 193 -12.96 9.51 0.36
N GLY A 194 -13.22 9.75 1.63
CA GLY A 194 -14.38 10.50 2.11
C GLY A 194 -15.53 9.61 2.55
N LYS A 195 -16.77 10.04 2.29
CA LYS A 195 -17.97 9.30 2.67
C LYS A 195 -18.09 8.01 1.86
N ALA A 196 -18.26 6.89 2.56
CA ALA A 196 -18.28 5.58 1.95
C ALA A 196 -19.13 4.58 2.75
N TYR A 197 -19.36 3.41 2.15
CA TYR A 197 -20.06 2.29 2.74
C TYR A 197 -19.04 1.19 3.05
N TYR A 198 -18.40 1.33 4.21
CA TYR A 198 -17.17 0.61 4.57
C TYR A 198 -17.32 -0.90 4.68
N PHE A 199 -18.53 -1.44 4.89
CA PHE A 199 -18.76 -2.88 5.03
C PHE A 199 -18.99 -3.62 3.70
N ALA A 200 -19.17 -2.92 2.61
CA ALA A 200 -19.41 -3.49 1.30
C ALA A 200 -18.17 -3.36 0.39
N PRO A 201 -17.61 -4.43 -0.15
CA PRO A 201 -16.63 -4.34 -1.21
C PRO A 201 -17.23 -3.68 -2.46
N LYS A 202 -16.40 -2.90 -3.17
CA LYS A 202 -16.84 -2.14 -4.32
C LYS A 202 -17.30 -3.02 -5.48
N SER A 203 -18.58 -2.93 -5.82
CA SER A 203 -19.22 -3.75 -6.85
C SER A 203 -18.59 -3.53 -8.23
N ALA A 204 -18.24 -2.26 -8.57
CA ALA A 204 -17.62 -1.92 -9.85
C ALA A 204 -16.15 -2.41 -10.00
N TYR A 205 -15.54 -2.93 -8.94
CA TYR A 205 -14.24 -3.58 -9.01
C TYR A 205 -14.33 -5.08 -9.29
N ALA A 206 -15.52 -5.65 -9.39
CA ALA A 206 -15.72 -7.01 -9.83
C ALA A 206 -16.20 -7.05 -11.30
N ALA A 207 -15.66 -7.95 -12.10
CA ALA A 207 -15.97 -8.05 -13.52
C ALA A 207 -17.45 -8.43 -13.79
N ASP A 208 -18.07 -9.12 -12.84
CA ASP A 208 -19.48 -9.54 -12.85
C ASP A 208 -20.38 -8.66 -11.96
N GLY A 209 -19.84 -7.60 -11.36
CA GLY A 209 -20.55 -6.72 -10.44
C GLY A 209 -20.75 -7.30 -9.03
N ASN A 210 -20.25 -8.50 -8.73
CA ASN A 210 -20.27 -9.09 -7.40
C ASN A 210 -18.97 -8.77 -6.64
N GLY A 211 -18.92 -7.59 -5.99
CA GLY A 211 -17.75 -7.11 -5.25
C GLY A 211 -17.29 -8.07 -4.14
N ILE A 212 -18.23 -8.71 -3.44
CA ILE A 212 -17.93 -9.66 -2.36
C ILE A 212 -17.16 -10.87 -2.91
N LYS A 213 -17.71 -11.52 -3.95
CA LYS A 213 -17.07 -12.67 -4.58
C LYS A 213 -15.75 -12.28 -5.23
N GLY A 214 -15.72 -11.14 -5.92
CA GLY A 214 -14.52 -10.65 -6.60
C GLY A 214 -13.35 -10.43 -5.65
N LEU A 215 -13.60 -9.80 -4.48
CA LEU A 215 -12.57 -9.59 -3.45
C LEU A 215 -12.10 -10.92 -2.85
N LYS A 216 -13.02 -11.84 -2.50
CA LYS A 216 -12.69 -13.17 -1.98
C LYS A 216 -11.84 -13.99 -2.96
N ASP A 217 -12.20 -13.98 -4.25
CA ASP A 217 -11.46 -14.68 -5.31
C ASP A 217 -10.04 -14.10 -5.44
N MET A 218 -9.89 -12.77 -5.37
CA MET A 218 -8.57 -12.12 -5.43
C MET A 218 -7.71 -12.49 -4.23
N VAL A 219 -8.24 -12.40 -3.00
CA VAL A 219 -7.49 -12.76 -1.78
C VAL A 219 -7.04 -14.21 -1.83
N LYS A 220 -7.97 -15.15 -2.10
CA LYS A 220 -7.65 -16.58 -2.23
C LYS A 220 -6.58 -16.83 -3.30
N ALA A 221 -6.64 -16.15 -4.44
CA ALA A 221 -5.63 -16.28 -5.48
C ALA A 221 -4.27 -15.73 -5.04
N CYS A 222 -4.23 -14.58 -4.35
CA CYS A 222 -3.00 -14.03 -3.79
C CYS A 222 -2.36 -14.99 -2.78
N HIS A 223 -3.14 -15.53 -1.84
CA HIS A 223 -2.65 -16.47 -0.82
C HIS A 223 -2.08 -17.75 -1.42
N LYS A 224 -2.72 -18.32 -2.47
CA LYS A 224 -2.17 -19.46 -3.22
C LYS A 224 -0.79 -19.19 -3.81
N GLU A 225 -0.48 -17.95 -4.14
CA GLU A 225 0.82 -17.52 -4.65
C GLU A 225 1.80 -17.05 -3.53
N GLY A 226 1.38 -17.10 -2.27
CA GLY A 226 2.18 -16.67 -1.12
C GLY A 226 2.27 -15.14 -1.00
N ILE A 227 1.23 -14.43 -1.41
CA ILE A 227 1.13 -12.96 -1.40
C ILE A 227 0.03 -12.54 -0.43
N GLU A 228 0.40 -11.79 0.62
CA GLU A 228 -0.55 -11.18 1.56
C GLU A 228 -1.35 -10.06 0.88
N VAL A 229 -2.57 -9.84 1.38
CA VAL A 229 -3.43 -8.71 0.97
C VAL A 229 -3.67 -7.79 2.15
N VAL A 230 -3.25 -6.54 2.01
CA VAL A 230 -3.44 -5.45 2.97
C VAL A 230 -4.36 -4.40 2.36
N LEU A 231 -5.29 -3.88 3.13
CA LEU A 231 -6.24 -2.86 2.68
C LEU A 231 -5.96 -1.52 3.33
N GLU A 232 -5.92 -0.48 2.53
CA GLU A 232 -5.95 0.89 3.03
C GLU A 232 -7.40 1.29 3.35
N MET A 233 -7.63 1.69 4.60
CA MET A 233 -8.96 2.00 5.13
C MET A 233 -8.98 3.44 5.70
N PRO A 234 -9.02 4.47 4.84
CA PRO A 234 -9.07 5.87 5.26
C PRO A 234 -10.51 6.24 5.66
N PHE A 235 -10.93 5.77 6.82
CA PHE A 235 -12.25 6.11 7.36
C PHE A 235 -12.44 7.62 7.45
N SER A 236 -13.68 8.09 7.26
CA SER A 236 -14.05 9.47 7.52
C SER A 236 -14.04 9.74 9.04
N SER A 237 -13.76 10.99 9.44
CA SER A 237 -13.76 11.43 10.84
C SER A 237 -15.15 11.32 11.52
N GLU A 238 -16.20 11.12 10.75
CA GLU A 238 -17.57 10.92 11.25
C GLU A 238 -17.83 9.48 11.71
N VAL A 239 -16.97 8.52 11.35
CA VAL A 239 -17.15 7.10 11.67
C VAL A 239 -16.69 6.84 13.11
N PRO A 240 -17.57 6.36 13.99
CA PRO A 240 -17.19 6.03 15.37
C PRO A 240 -16.12 4.93 15.42
N GLY A 241 -15.17 5.04 16.36
CA GLY A 241 -14.07 4.06 16.50
C GLY A 241 -14.56 2.61 16.72
N GLN A 242 -15.72 2.41 17.36
CA GLN A 242 -16.34 1.08 17.50
C GLN A 242 -16.70 0.48 16.15
N VAL A 243 -17.28 1.28 15.26
CA VAL A 243 -17.66 0.87 13.90
C VAL A 243 -16.41 0.52 13.07
N ILE A 244 -15.34 1.31 13.23
CA ILE A 244 -14.05 0.99 12.61
C ILE A 244 -13.59 -0.40 13.07
N GLY A 245 -13.53 -0.66 14.38
CA GLY A 245 -13.12 -1.97 14.92
C GLY A 245 -13.99 -3.13 14.40
N GLU A 246 -15.31 -2.95 14.34
CA GLU A 246 -16.23 -3.95 13.77
C GLU A 246 -15.95 -4.21 12.27
N CYS A 247 -15.73 -3.16 11.51
CA CYS A 247 -15.41 -3.25 10.08
C CYS A 247 -14.10 -4.01 9.84
N LEU A 248 -13.04 -3.71 10.61
CA LEU A 248 -11.75 -4.42 10.49
C LEU A 248 -11.89 -5.90 10.82
N ARG A 249 -12.59 -6.26 11.92
CA ARG A 249 -12.86 -7.67 12.26
C ARG A 249 -13.65 -8.36 11.14
N TYR A 250 -14.66 -7.68 10.59
CA TYR A 250 -15.47 -8.22 9.49
C TYR A 250 -14.61 -8.54 8.27
N TYR A 251 -13.77 -7.61 7.81
CA TYR A 251 -12.89 -7.88 6.66
C TYR A 251 -11.86 -8.97 6.95
N MET A 252 -11.30 -9.02 8.15
CA MET A 252 -10.37 -10.08 8.53
C MET A 252 -11.04 -11.45 8.54
N MET A 253 -12.23 -11.58 9.15
CA MET A 253 -12.93 -12.87 9.27
C MET A 253 -13.61 -13.32 7.98
N GLU A 254 -14.19 -12.37 7.22
CA GLU A 254 -14.99 -12.68 6.03
C GLU A 254 -14.16 -12.76 4.75
N TYR A 255 -13.07 -11.98 4.68
CA TYR A 255 -12.23 -11.88 3.48
C TYR A 255 -10.80 -12.35 3.70
N HIS A 256 -10.44 -12.86 4.87
CA HIS A 256 -9.11 -13.33 5.24
C HIS A 256 -8.00 -12.27 5.03
N ILE A 257 -8.33 -10.99 5.16
CA ILE A 257 -7.38 -9.88 4.97
C ILE A 257 -6.24 -9.97 5.97
N ASP A 258 -4.99 -9.87 5.50
CA ASP A 258 -3.76 -10.03 6.30
C ASP A 258 -3.38 -8.76 7.06
N GLY A 259 -3.86 -7.60 6.63
CA GLY A 259 -3.53 -6.34 7.31
C GLY A 259 -4.33 -5.14 6.85
N PHE A 260 -4.19 -4.05 7.60
CA PHE A 260 -4.84 -2.78 7.33
C PHE A 260 -3.87 -1.63 7.48
N ILE A 261 -4.02 -0.61 6.62
CA ILE A 261 -3.35 0.68 6.75
C ILE A 261 -4.39 1.67 7.24
N LEU A 262 -4.15 2.28 8.41
CA LEU A 262 -5.11 3.12 9.13
C LEU A 262 -4.53 4.52 9.37
N ASN A 263 -5.44 5.49 9.54
CA ASN A 263 -5.07 6.82 9.99
C ASN A 263 -5.07 6.87 11.54
N PRO A 264 -3.90 7.03 12.19
CA PRO A 264 -3.78 7.05 13.65
C PRO A 264 -4.51 8.22 14.32
N MET A 265 -4.89 9.26 13.57
CA MET A 265 -5.67 10.38 14.07
C MET A 265 -7.13 10.01 14.33
N LEU A 266 -7.63 8.93 13.74
CA LEU A 266 -9.03 8.49 13.85
C LEU A 266 -9.22 7.33 14.81
N ILE A 267 -8.20 6.46 14.93
CA ILE A 267 -8.25 5.29 15.82
C ILE A 267 -6.84 5.00 16.34
N SER A 268 -6.72 4.64 17.63
CA SER A 268 -5.44 4.21 18.19
C SER A 268 -5.00 2.88 17.57
N ILE A 269 -3.84 2.89 16.94
CA ILE A 269 -3.20 1.71 16.34
C ILE A 269 -2.95 0.64 17.40
N GLU A 270 -2.48 1.04 18.60
CA GLU A 270 -2.23 0.13 19.71
C GLU A 270 -3.53 -0.53 20.20
N SER A 271 -4.65 0.22 20.25
CA SER A 271 -5.94 -0.33 20.63
C SER A 271 -6.45 -1.38 19.64
N VAL A 272 -6.28 -1.13 18.34
CA VAL A 272 -6.64 -2.10 17.29
C VAL A 272 -5.73 -3.32 17.34
N SER A 273 -4.43 -3.13 17.48
CA SER A 273 -3.44 -4.22 17.57
C SER A 273 -3.61 -5.08 18.84
N ALA A 274 -4.20 -4.53 19.90
CA ALA A 274 -4.52 -5.25 21.13
C ALA A 274 -5.83 -6.04 21.06
N ASP A 275 -6.64 -5.86 20.00
CA ASP A 275 -7.89 -6.60 19.81
C ASP A 275 -7.60 -8.11 19.66
N PRO A 276 -8.20 -8.99 20.47
CA PRO A 276 -7.91 -10.43 20.44
C PRO A 276 -8.14 -11.08 19.07
N ILE A 277 -9.09 -10.56 18.27
CA ILE A 277 -9.40 -11.08 16.93
C ILE A 277 -8.37 -10.57 15.91
N LEU A 278 -7.96 -9.30 16.01
CA LEU A 278 -7.03 -8.67 15.09
C LEU A 278 -5.54 -8.87 15.46
N LYS A 279 -5.25 -9.54 16.58
CA LYS A 279 -3.88 -9.65 17.15
C LYS A 279 -2.83 -10.20 16.17
N THR A 280 -3.23 -11.04 15.24
CA THR A 280 -2.32 -11.62 14.22
C THR A 280 -2.38 -10.88 12.87
N THR A 281 -3.24 -9.88 12.76
CA THR A 281 -3.41 -9.05 11.56
C THR A 281 -2.41 -7.89 11.60
N LYS A 282 -1.77 -7.59 10.48
CA LYS A 282 -0.87 -6.44 10.39
C LYS A 282 -1.65 -5.14 10.45
N ILE A 283 -1.39 -4.33 11.46
CA ILE A 283 -1.94 -2.97 11.54
C ILE A 283 -0.81 -2.00 11.24
N MET A 284 -0.99 -1.16 10.23
CA MET A 284 0.03 -0.27 9.72
C MET A 284 -0.49 1.16 9.57
N GLN A 285 0.44 2.10 9.48
CA GLN A 285 0.17 3.52 9.22
C GLN A 285 1.18 4.11 8.24
N HIS A 286 0.77 5.14 7.51
CA HIS A 286 1.68 5.95 6.72
C HIS A 286 2.50 6.87 7.63
N ARG A 287 3.83 6.92 7.39
CA ARG A 287 4.73 7.91 7.99
C ARG A 287 5.73 8.39 6.94
N GLU A 288 5.85 9.69 6.82
CA GLU A 288 6.69 10.31 5.79
C GLU A 288 8.15 10.51 6.20
N ASP A 289 8.52 10.16 7.44
CA ASP A 289 9.87 10.40 7.97
C ASP A 289 10.95 9.68 7.15
N PHE A 290 10.75 8.39 6.83
CA PHE A 290 11.66 7.64 5.96
C PHE A 290 11.70 8.27 4.56
N GLN A 291 10.54 8.52 3.95
CA GLN A 291 10.39 9.11 2.63
C GLN A 291 11.13 10.45 2.54
N GLY A 292 10.82 11.37 3.45
CA GLY A 292 11.42 12.71 3.47
C GLY A 292 12.94 12.66 3.66
N THR A 293 13.42 11.80 4.57
CA THR A 293 14.85 11.61 4.82
C THR A 293 15.58 11.07 3.60
N MET A 294 15.05 9.99 3.01
CA MET A 294 15.72 9.34 1.88
C MET A 294 15.68 10.16 0.59
N ARG A 295 14.59 10.87 0.33
CA ARG A 295 14.50 11.81 -0.82
C ARG A 295 15.50 12.96 -0.70
N ARG A 296 15.65 13.56 0.47
CA ARG A 296 16.62 14.62 0.74
C ARG A 296 18.05 14.12 0.62
N PHE A 297 18.34 12.94 1.15
CA PHE A 297 19.65 12.31 0.99
C PHE A 297 19.94 11.98 -0.49
N LEU A 298 18.99 11.37 -1.20
CA LEU A 298 19.06 11.08 -2.63
C LEU A 298 19.38 12.34 -3.47
N LYS A 299 18.77 13.46 -3.14
CA LYS A 299 19.02 14.76 -3.75
C LYS A 299 20.41 15.30 -3.41
N GLY A 300 20.97 14.92 -2.26
CA GLY A 300 22.28 15.36 -1.74
C GLY A 300 22.18 16.60 -0.87
N ASP A 301 21.11 16.73 -0.10
CA ASP A 301 20.96 17.76 0.93
C ASP A 301 21.99 17.56 2.06
N GLU A 302 22.33 18.65 2.74
CA GLU A 302 23.22 18.65 3.89
C GLU A 302 22.54 18.20 5.18
N GLY A 303 23.34 17.71 6.14
CA GLY A 303 22.86 17.39 7.48
C GLY A 303 21.96 16.16 7.59
N MET A 304 22.05 15.24 6.64
CA MET A 304 21.16 14.07 6.58
C MET A 304 21.69 12.83 7.30
N MET A 305 22.98 12.79 7.65
CA MET A 305 23.66 11.55 8.05
C MET A 305 23.03 10.86 9.27
N GLU A 306 22.70 11.59 10.34
CA GLU A 306 22.08 11.00 11.54
C GLU A 306 20.72 10.37 11.22
N ALA A 307 19.85 11.09 10.51
CA ALA A 307 18.54 10.59 10.14
C ALA A 307 18.64 9.38 9.16
N VAL A 308 19.56 9.43 8.21
CA VAL A 308 19.81 8.31 7.28
C VAL A 308 20.29 7.08 8.02
N THR A 309 21.27 7.19 8.91
CA THR A 309 21.78 6.04 9.70
C THR A 309 20.71 5.44 10.59
N TYR A 310 19.82 6.25 11.16
CA TYR A 310 18.66 5.76 11.89
C TYR A 310 17.73 4.93 11.01
N TRP A 311 17.25 5.52 9.90
CA TRP A 311 16.25 4.88 9.03
C TRP A 311 16.78 3.68 8.24
N LEU A 312 18.09 3.57 7.98
CA LEU A 312 18.67 2.40 7.31
C LEU A 312 18.59 1.13 8.16
N ARG A 313 18.59 1.25 9.49
CA ARG A 313 18.56 0.11 10.43
C ARG A 313 17.24 -0.06 11.17
N HIS A 314 16.39 0.98 11.20
CA HIS A 314 15.15 0.97 11.97
C HIS A 314 14.16 -0.07 11.44
N LEU A 315 13.62 -0.91 12.34
CA LEU A 315 12.62 -1.92 11.99
C LEU A 315 11.22 -1.34 12.07
N SER A 316 10.40 -1.67 11.08
CA SER A 316 9.07 -1.09 10.90
C SER A 316 8.00 -1.62 11.84
N GLU A 317 8.20 -2.80 12.44
CA GLU A 317 7.17 -3.52 13.21
C GLU A 317 6.79 -2.80 14.50
N GLU A 318 7.77 -2.28 15.25
CA GLU A 318 7.52 -1.63 16.55
C GLU A 318 6.69 -0.35 16.41
N ASP A 319 6.85 0.38 15.29
CA ASP A 319 6.14 1.63 14.99
C ASP A 319 4.91 1.41 14.10
N HIS A 320 4.59 0.17 13.74
CA HIS A 320 3.48 -0.14 12.83
C HIS A 320 3.56 0.60 11.48
N ILE A 321 4.74 0.70 10.90
CA ILE A 321 5.00 1.42 9.64
C ILE A 321 5.53 0.51 8.55
N PHE A 322 5.68 1.07 7.36
CA PHE A 322 6.44 0.51 6.24
C PHE A 322 7.24 1.63 5.56
N ASN A 323 8.38 1.27 4.99
CA ASN A 323 9.29 2.20 4.32
C ASN A 323 8.90 2.37 2.85
N TYR A 324 8.81 3.60 2.37
CA TYR A 324 8.56 3.91 0.97
C TYR A 324 9.29 5.19 0.54
N ILE A 325 9.70 5.25 -0.72
CA ILE A 325 10.25 6.47 -1.34
C ILE A 325 9.12 7.28 -1.96
N THR A 326 8.12 6.60 -2.50
CA THR A 326 6.98 7.14 -3.23
C THR A 326 5.70 6.46 -2.77
N SER A 327 4.60 7.18 -2.81
CA SER A 327 3.26 6.70 -2.48
C SER A 327 2.25 7.29 -3.46
N HIS A 328 0.99 6.90 -3.38
CA HIS A 328 -0.08 7.48 -4.21
C HIS A 328 -0.29 8.98 -3.91
N THR A 329 0.06 9.44 -2.71
CA THR A 329 0.10 10.88 -2.35
C THR A 329 1.49 11.44 -2.64
N GLY A 330 1.65 12.14 -3.76
CA GLY A 330 2.93 12.69 -4.17
C GLY A 330 3.38 12.21 -5.55
N PHE A 331 4.63 12.51 -5.90
CA PHE A 331 5.21 12.10 -7.18
C PHE A 331 5.49 10.59 -7.24
N THR A 332 5.29 9.98 -8.42
CA THR A 332 5.90 8.69 -8.77
C THR A 332 7.42 8.80 -8.78
N LEU A 333 8.14 7.69 -8.74
CA LEU A 333 9.61 7.73 -8.75
C LEU A 333 10.18 8.40 -10.02
N LYS A 334 9.54 8.21 -11.16
CA LYS A 334 9.89 8.90 -12.40
C LYS A 334 9.71 10.40 -12.30
N ASP A 335 8.59 10.83 -11.71
CA ASP A 335 8.28 12.25 -11.57
C ASP A 335 9.13 12.89 -10.47
N LEU A 336 9.45 12.18 -9.40
CA LEU A 336 10.35 12.63 -8.33
C LEU A 336 11.74 13.08 -8.84
N VAL A 337 12.23 12.45 -9.90
CA VAL A 337 13.51 12.77 -10.52
C VAL A 337 13.38 13.62 -11.79
N SER A 338 12.15 14.07 -12.10
CA SER A 338 11.85 14.81 -13.34
C SER A 338 11.20 16.16 -13.13
N TYR A 339 10.60 16.39 -11.95
CA TYR A 339 9.87 17.62 -11.64
C TYR A 339 10.30 18.18 -10.29
N ASP A 340 10.50 19.48 -10.22
CA ASP A 340 10.66 20.21 -8.96
C ASP A 340 9.33 20.79 -8.50
N GLU A 341 8.44 21.15 -9.44
CA GLU A 341 7.12 21.72 -9.18
C GLU A 341 6.01 20.73 -9.53
N LYS A 342 4.88 20.82 -8.81
CA LYS A 342 3.68 20.01 -9.12
C LYS A 342 2.92 20.58 -10.32
N HIS A 343 2.28 19.71 -11.07
CA HIS A 343 1.47 20.02 -12.25
C HIS A 343 0.08 19.38 -12.11
N ASN A 344 -0.74 19.93 -11.20
CA ASN A 344 -2.08 19.45 -10.86
C ASN A 344 -3.20 20.27 -11.55
N GLU A 345 -2.88 21.07 -12.56
CA GLU A 345 -3.82 21.99 -13.22
C GLU A 345 -5.08 21.27 -13.75
N GLU A 346 -4.91 20.02 -14.23
CA GLU A 346 -6.02 19.19 -14.73
C GLU A 346 -6.98 18.71 -13.63
N ASN A 347 -6.62 18.85 -12.35
CA ASN A 347 -7.52 18.52 -11.23
C ASN A 347 -8.62 19.58 -11.02
N GLY A 348 -8.48 20.77 -11.64
CA GLY A 348 -9.48 21.83 -11.56
C GLY A 348 -9.41 22.72 -10.31
N GLU A 349 -8.36 22.55 -9.48
CA GLU A 349 -8.15 23.31 -8.23
C GLU A 349 -7.05 24.39 -8.36
N ASN A 350 -6.79 24.86 -9.58
CA ASN A 350 -5.77 25.88 -9.87
C ASN A 350 -4.37 25.51 -9.34
N ASN A 351 -4.01 24.23 -9.37
CA ASN A 351 -2.74 23.70 -8.88
C ASN A 351 -2.48 23.98 -7.38
N GLN A 352 -3.54 24.13 -6.57
CA GLN A 352 -3.43 24.40 -5.12
C GLN A 352 -3.51 23.12 -4.28
N ASP A 353 -4.02 22.04 -4.86
CA ASP A 353 -4.12 20.71 -4.24
C ASP A 353 -2.78 19.96 -4.24
N GLY A 354 -2.69 18.95 -3.39
CA GLY A 354 -1.47 18.17 -3.21
C GLY A 354 -0.33 18.92 -2.52
N PRO A 355 0.74 18.22 -2.13
CA PRO A 355 1.85 18.82 -1.40
C PRO A 355 2.71 19.73 -2.31
N ASP A 356 3.05 20.93 -1.80
CA ASP A 356 3.98 21.84 -2.49
C ASP A 356 5.44 21.35 -2.40
N TYR A 357 5.79 20.71 -1.29
CA TYR A 357 7.14 20.21 -1.02
C TYR A 357 7.21 18.70 -1.23
N ASN A 358 7.83 18.28 -2.34
CA ASN A 358 8.00 16.87 -2.67
C ASN A 358 9.39 16.31 -2.34
N ASN A 359 10.34 17.16 -1.90
CA ASN A 359 11.76 16.81 -1.78
C ASN A 359 12.32 16.20 -3.09
N SER A 360 11.78 16.62 -4.22
CA SER A 360 12.13 16.16 -5.58
C SER A 360 13.34 16.90 -6.15
N TRP A 361 13.83 16.39 -7.26
CA TRP A 361 14.88 17.03 -8.03
C TRP A 361 14.75 16.68 -9.52
N ASN A 362 14.49 17.68 -10.36
CA ASN A 362 14.30 17.49 -11.81
C ASN A 362 15.58 17.09 -12.57
N CYS A 363 16.71 16.91 -11.88
CA CYS A 363 18.04 16.62 -12.45
C CYS A 363 18.54 17.68 -13.43
N GLY A 364 18.05 18.92 -13.32
CA GLY A 364 18.47 20.08 -14.09
C GLY A 364 17.62 20.43 -15.30
N ILE A 365 16.51 19.74 -15.53
CA ILE A 365 15.49 20.10 -16.54
C ILE A 365 14.12 19.69 -16.04
N GLU A 366 13.19 20.64 -15.98
CA GLU A 366 11.81 20.38 -15.59
C GLU A 366 11.07 19.56 -16.65
N GLY A 367 10.43 18.47 -16.21
CA GLY A 367 9.60 17.64 -17.08
C GLY A 367 10.33 16.81 -18.14
N PRO A 368 9.65 16.48 -19.24
CA PRO A 368 10.20 15.63 -20.30
C PRO A 368 11.41 16.26 -21.02
N THR A 369 12.43 15.45 -21.32
CA THR A 369 13.62 15.91 -22.04
C THR A 369 14.16 14.83 -22.97
N ARG A 370 14.95 15.24 -23.99
CA ARG A 370 15.71 14.34 -24.87
C ARG A 370 17.23 14.41 -24.59
N LYS A 371 17.65 15.20 -23.60
CA LYS A 371 19.06 15.34 -23.26
C LYS A 371 19.57 14.08 -22.58
N LYS A 372 20.43 13.31 -23.27
CA LYS A 372 20.91 12.00 -22.81
C LYS A 372 21.56 12.04 -21.43
N SER A 373 22.35 13.09 -21.10
CA SER A 373 22.99 13.21 -19.78
C SER A 373 21.97 13.34 -18.64
N ILE A 374 20.87 14.05 -18.86
CA ILE A 374 19.79 14.19 -17.87
C ILE A 374 19.01 12.87 -17.72
N LEU A 375 18.69 12.22 -18.84
CA LEU A 375 18.02 10.91 -18.81
C LEU A 375 18.87 9.86 -18.10
N SER A 376 20.19 9.84 -18.33
CA SER A 376 21.10 8.95 -17.63
C SER A 376 21.14 9.25 -16.12
N LEU A 377 21.21 10.53 -15.74
CA LEU A 377 21.20 10.93 -14.33
C LEU A 377 19.87 10.54 -13.63
N ARG A 378 18.73 10.74 -14.29
CA ARG A 378 17.42 10.32 -13.78
C ARG A 378 17.37 8.81 -13.54
N LYS A 379 17.87 7.99 -14.48
CA LYS A 379 17.96 6.54 -14.31
C LYS A 379 18.86 6.16 -13.13
N THR A 380 20.01 6.82 -13.00
CA THR A 380 20.91 6.65 -11.86
C THR A 380 20.18 6.92 -10.53
N GLN A 381 19.46 8.05 -10.45
CA GLN A 381 18.73 8.43 -9.24
C GLN A 381 17.57 7.46 -8.91
N MET A 382 16.83 6.94 -9.91
CA MET A 382 15.82 5.92 -9.69
C MET A 382 16.44 4.62 -9.14
N LYS A 383 17.58 4.16 -9.68
CA LYS A 383 18.29 2.99 -9.15
C LYS A 383 18.78 3.23 -7.72
N ASN A 384 19.32 4.43 -7.43
CA ASN A 384 19.74 4.81 -6.07
C ASN A 384 18.56 4.80 -5.08
N ALA A 385 17.38 5.28 -5.50
CA ALA A 385 16.17 5.23 -4.67
C ALA A 385 15.77 3.78 -4.32
N PHE A 386 15.85 2.86 -5.28
CA PHE A 386 15.61 1.44 -5.00
C PHE A 386 16.67 0.81 -4.09
N PHE A 387 17.94 1.20 -4.22
CA PHE A 387 18.97 0.79 -3.26
C PHE A 387 18.65 1.29 -1.84
N LEU A 388 18.31 2.56 -1.68
CA LEU A 388 17.93 3.13 -0.38
C LEU A 388 16.72 2.43 0.24
N LEU A 389 15.73 2.07 -0.58
CA LEU A 389 14.53 1.38 -0.12
C LEU A 389 14.81 -0.09 0.23
N LEU A 390 15.41 -0.84 -0.71
CA LEU A 390 15.52 -2.30 -0.62
C LEU A 390 16.72 -2.77 0.22
N LEU A 391 17.73 -1.93 0.45
CA LEU A 391 18.85 -2.27 1.34
C LEU A 391 18.70 -1.68 2.75
N SER A 392 17.63 -0.93 3.05
CA SER A 392 17.25 -0.57 4.42
C SER A 392 16.63 -1.77 5.13
N GLN A 393 16.79 -1.88 6.46
CA GLN A 393 16.33 -3.04 7.23
C GLN A 393 14.83 -3.07 7.52
N GLY A 394 14.12 -1.93 7.40
CA GLY A 394 12.67 -1.87 7.56
C GLY A 394 11.90 -2.60 6.45
N THR A 395 10.58 -2.62 6.56
CA THR A 395 9.66 -3.25 5.60
C THR A 395 9.50 -2.37 4.35
N PRO A 396 10.07 -2.73 3.18
CA PRO A 396 9.99 -1.90 1.99
C PRO A 396 8.63 -2.03 1.29
N CYS A 397 8.11 -0.91 0.79
CA CYS A 397 6.93 -0.84 -0.06
C CYS A 397 7.25 -0.09 -1.36
N ILE A 398 6.98 -0.70 -2.50
CA ILE A 398 7.14 -0.14 -3.84
C ILE A 398 5.77 0.35 -4.31
N LEU A 399 5.69 1.58 -4.83
CA LEU A 399 4.51 2.05 -5.54
C LEU A 399 4.44 1.36 -6.91
N ALA A 400 3.31 0.77 -7.24
CA ALA A 400 3.12 0.05 -8.50
C ALA A 400 3.44 0.93 -9.70
N GLY A 401 4.32 0.43 -10.58
CA GLY A 401 4.78 1.14 -11.77
C GLY A 401 6.11 1.86 -11.61
N ASP A 402 6.60 2.11 -10.41
CA ASP A 402 7.91 2.75 -10.22
C ASP A 402 9.05 1.90 -10.78
N GLU A 403 8.93 0.58 -10.68
CA GLU A 403 9.91 -0.39 -11.18
C GLU A 403 10.05 -0.40 -12.70
N PHE A 404 9.12 0.19 -13.42
CA PHE A 404 9.21 0.42 -14.87
C PHE A 404 8.99 1.89 -15.26
N GLY A 405 9.22 2.81 -14.32
CA GLY A 405 9.26 4.25 -14.60
C GLY A 405 7.92 4.83 -15.06
N ASN A 406 6.80 4.41 -14.44
CA ASN A 406 5.50 5.05 -14.65
C ASN A 406 5.54 6.52 -14.24
N SER A 407 4.82 7.38 -14.95
CA SER A 407 4.78 8.83 -14.71
C SER A 407 3.35 9.32 -14.73
N GLN A 408 3.01 10.16 -13.78
CA GLN A 408 1.77 10.92 -13.70
C GLN A 408 1.94 12.35 -14.28
N LYS A 409 3.01 12.55 -15.06
CA LYS A 409 3.33 13.80 -15.76
C LYS A 409 3.49 15.02 -14.83
N GLY A 410 3.96 14.78 -13.61
CA GLY A 410 4.13 15.82 -12.61
C GLY A 410 2.86 16.14 -11.80
N ASN A 411 1.75 15.45 -12.04
CA ASN A 411 0.61 15.50 -11.14
C ASN A 411 0.92 14.66 -9.90
N ASN A 412 0.95 15.28 -8.72
CA ASN A 412 1.28 14.62 -7.46
C ASN A 412 0.04 14.34 -6.59
N ASN A 413 -1.17 14.49 -7.14
CA ASN A 413 -2.43 14.31 -6.43
C ASN A 413 -3.57 13.86 -7.35
N VAL A 414 -3.45 12.67 -7.95
CA VAL A 414 -4.38 12.16 -8.99
C VAL A 414 -5.72 11.66 -8.44
N TYR A 415 -6.17 12.14 -7.30
CA TYR A 415 -7.36 11.67 -6.57
C TYR A 415 -8.67 11.75 -7.39
N CYS A 416 -8.73 12.63 -8.39
CA CYS A 416 -9.88 12.86 -9.26
C CYS A 416 -9.64 12.47 -10.72
N GLN A 417 -8.53 11.80 -11.04
CA GLN A 417 -8.11 11.48 -12.40
C GLN A 417 -8.36 9.99 -12.72
N ASP A 418 -9.47 9.65 -13.37
CA ASP A 418 -9.70 8.29 -13.91
C ASP A 418 -9.34 8.24 -15.40
N ASN A 419 -8.07 8.40 -15.70
CA ASN A 419 -7.58 8.47 -17.08
C ASN A 419 -6.10 8.03 -17.18
N ALA A 420 -5.48 8.21 -18.34
CA ALA A 420 -4.11 7.80 -18.63
C ALA A 420 -3.03 8.53 -17.78
N VAL A 421 -3.40 9.53 -16.97
CA VAL A 421 -2.47 10.16 -16.01
C VAL A 421 -2.30 9.27 -14.79
N SER A 422 -3.37 8.68 -14.28
CA SER A 422 -3.37 7.84 -13.07
C SER A 422 -3.22 6.34 -13.36
N TRP A 423 -3.64 5.88 -14.55
CA TRP A 423 -3.53 4.46 -14.90
C TRP A 423 -2.11 4.05 -15.22
N LEU A 424 -1.72 2.83 -14.83
CA LEU A 424 -0.40 2.30 -15.16
C LEU A 424 -0.27 2.01 -16.66
N ASN A 425 0.71 2.66 -17.27
CA ASN A 425 1.04 2.42 -18.66
C ASN A 425 2.03 1.23 -18.79
N TRP A 426 1.50 0.03 -18.93
CA TRP A 426 2.28 -1.21 -19.03
C TRP A 426 3.19 -1.27 -20.27
N SER A 427 2.99 -0.41 -21.27
CA SER A 427 3.92 -0.33 -22.40
C SER A 427 5.31 0.17 -21.99
N GLN A 428 5.43 0.84 -20.84
CA GLN A 428 6.71 1.27 -20.29
C GLN A 428 7.58 0.10 -19.84
N LEU A 429 6.98 -1.02 -19.41
CA LEU A 429 7.71 -2.21 -18.99
C LEU A 429 8.73 -2.69 -20.03
N SER A 430 8.36 -2.67 -21.32
CA SER A 430 9.28 -3.03 -22.41
C SER A 430 10.33 -1.98 -22.69
N LYS A 431 10.02 -0.69 -22.50
CA LYS A 431 10.91 0.44 -22.76
C LYS A 431 11.95 0.64 -21.65
N GLU A 432 11.53 0.43 -20.41
CA GLU A 432 12.35 0.57 -19.21
C GLU A 432 12.73 -0.81 -18.62
N LYS A 433 12.84 -1.83 -19.49
CA LYS A 433 13.18 -3.20 -19.09
C LYS A 433 14.44 -3.27 -18.21
N GLU A 434 15.44 -2.43 -18.49
CA GLU A 434 16.66 -2.36 -17.70
C GLU A 434 16.38 -2.02 -16.23
N LEU A 435 15.50 -1.04 -15.98
CA LEU A 435 15.13 -0.66 -14.61
C LEU A 435 14.32 -1.77 -13.93
N HIS A 436 13.35 -2.34 -14.63
CA HIS A 436 12.54 -3.44 -14.12
C HIS A 436 13.40 -4.66 -13.74
N ASP A 437 14.28 -5.10 -14.64
CA ASP A 437 15.18 -6.23 -14.38
C ASP A 437 16.12 -5.93 -13.20
N PHE A 438 16.60 -4.68 -13.09
CA PHE A 438 17.40 -4.24 -11.96
C PHE A 438 16.64 -4.37 -10.63
N VAL A 439 15.40 -3.87 -10.55
CA VAL A 439 14.57 -3.94 -9.33
C VAL A 439 14.28 -5.38 -8.95
N LYS A 440 13.88 -6.21 -9.91
CA LYS A 440 13.62 -7.63 -9.69
C LYS A 440 14.84 -8.36 -9.10
N VAL A 441 16.03 -8.13 -9.66
CA VAL A 441 17.25 -8.80 -9.17
C VAL A 441 17.70 -8.20 -7.83
N LEU A 442 17.45 -6.91 -7.58
CA LEU A 442 17.73 -6.27 -6.28
C LEU A 442 16.81 -6.80 -5.16
N ILE A 443 15.54 -7.09 -5.47
CA ILE A 443 14.63 -7.79 -4.55
C ILE A 443 15.14 -9.19 -4.23
N ALA A 444 15.60 -9.93 -5.23
CA ALA A 444 16.20 -11.26 -5.04
C ALA A 444 17.47 -11.16 -4.17
N LEU A 445 18.32 -10.17 -4.42
CA LEU A 445 19.50 -9.88 -3.63
C LEU A 445 19.15 -9.64 -2.15
N ARG A 446 18.15 -8.78 -1.86
CA ARG A 446 17.69 -8.56 -0.49
C ARG A 446 17.35 -9.87 0.21
N LYS A 447 16.65 -10.79 -0.48
CA LYS A 447 16.25 -12.10 0.08
C LYS A 447 17.43 -13.04 0.30
N GLU A 448 18.52 -12.88 -0.45
CA GLU A 448 19.74 -13.66 -0.33
C GLU A 448 20.53 -13.33 0.95
N TYR A 449 20.46 -12.07 1.43
CA TYR A 449 21.28 -11.58 2.55
C TYR A 449 20.43 -11.26 3.79
N PRO A 450 20.35 -12.17 4.81
CA PRO A 450 19.58 -11.94 6.02
C PRO A 450 19.96 -10.69 6.81
N LEU A 451 21.20 -10.20 6.68
CA LEU A 451 21.65 -8.95 7.29
C LEU A 451 20.88 -7.71 6.79
N LEU A 452 20.20 -7.79 5.65
CA LEU A 452 19.38 -6.71 5.10
C LEU A 452 17.93 -6.71 5.63
N TYR A 453 17.51 -7.79 6.32
CA TYR A 453 16.18 -7.90 6.91
C TYR A 453 16.22 -8.67 8.24
N PRO A 454 16.99 -8.18 9.23
CA PRO A 454 17.14 -8.86 10.50
C PRO A 454 15.82 -8.89 11.27
N GLU A 455 15.64 -9.91 12.10
CA GLU A 455 14.47 -10.04 12.99
C GLU A 455 14.49 -9.06 14.17
N LYS A 456 15.68 -8.57 14.54
CA LYS A 456 15.86 -7.63 15.65
C LYS A 456 16.73 -6.46 15.20
N GLU A 457 16.37 -5.26 15.63
CA GLU A 457 17.11 -4.05 15.31
C GLU A 457 18.57 -4.13 15.76
N MET A 458 19.48 -3.76 14.88
CA MET A 458 20.91 -3.66 15.17
C MET A 458 21.20 -2.41 16.01
N THR A 459 22.07 -2.53 16.99
CA THR A 459 22.27 -1.48 18.00
C THR A 459 23.64 -0.80 17.94
N GLY A 460 24.55 -1.28 17.08
CA GLY A 460 25.94 -0.84 17.08
C GLY A 460 26.78 -1.47 18.20
N ALA A 461 26.27 -2.52 18.86
CA ALA A 461 26.99 -3.25 19.89
C ALA A 461 27.58 -4.56 19.33
N ASP A 462 28.67 -5.03 19.95
CA ASP A 462 29.16 -6.39 19.68
C ASP A 462 28.27 -7.44 20.37
N ARG A 463 27.34 -8.01 19.62
CA ARG A 463 26.43 -9.06 20.12
C ARG A 463 27.01 -10.48 20.01
N THR A 464 28.12 -10.62 19.31
CA THR A 464 28.70 -11.93 18.96
C THR A 464 29.99 -12.24 19.72
N GLY A 465 30.56 -11.28 20.46
CA GLY A 465 31.85 -11.38 21.14
C GLY A 465 33.05 -11.43 20.18
N ARG A 466 32.85 -10.96 18.93
CA ARG A 466 33.90 -10.97 17.89
C ARG A 466 34.78 -9.73 17.92
N GLY A 467 34.47 -8.74 18.75
CA GLY A 467 35.17 -7.46 18.81
C GLY A 467 34.73 -6.47 17.71
N VAL A 468 33.61 -6.74 17.03
CA VAL A 468 33.02 -5.88 16.00
C VAL A 468 31.54 -5.64 16.28
N PRO A 469 31.03 -4.40 16.11
CA PRO A 469 29.61 -4.12 16.29
C PRO A 469 28.77 -4.78 15.19
N ASP A 470 27.48 -5.07 15.50
CA ASP A 470 26.52 -5.63 14.54
C ASP A 470 26.27 -4.70 13.35
N VAL A 471 26.28 -3.37 13.58
CA VAL A 471 26.28 -2.34 12.54
C VAL A 471 27.28 -1.23 12.87
N SER A 472 27.97 -0.70 11.86
CA SER A 472 28.84 0.47 12.02
C SER A 472 28.87 1.33 10.76
N TYR A 473 29.31 2.59 10.94
CA TYR A 473 29.29 3.59 9.88
C TYR A 473 30.71 4.06 9.56
N HIS A 474 30.99 4.25 8.28
CA HIS A 474 32.32 4.50 7.73
C HIS A 474 32.29 5.63 6.72
N GLY A 475 33.40 6.34 6.58
CA GLY A 475 33.66 7.33 5.55
C GLY A 475 34.97 7.02 4.82
N GLU A 476 35.79 8.07 4.58
CA GLU A 476 37.13 7.93 4.03
C GLU A 476 38.09 7.19 4.99
N GLU A 477 37.75 7.20 6.29
CA GLU A 477 38.44 6.42 7.32
C GLU A 477 37.50 5.33 7.85
N ALA A 478 38.02 4.11 8.03
CA ALA A 478 37.26 3.01 8.64
C ALA A 478 36.94 3.33 10.11
N TRP A 479 35.73 2.93 10.54
CA TRP A 479 35.23 3.13 11.92
C TRP A 479 34.99 4.60 12.30
N ARG A 480 35.03 5.52 11.33
CA ARG A 480 34.70 6.92 11.52
C ARG A 480 33.49 7.29 10.67
N ALA A 481 32.37 7.49 11.33
CA ALA A 481 31.14 7.90 10.69
C ALA A 481 31.24 9.36 10.17
N PRO A 482 30.83 9.65 8.94
CA PRO A 482 30.93 10.99 8.34
C PRO A 482 29.73 11.85 8.76
N PHE A 483 29.65 12.25 10.03
CA PHE A 483 28.53 13.04 10.57
C PHE A 483 28.70 14.56 10.42
N GLU A 484 29.70 15.01 9.70
CA GLU A 484 29.83 16.42 9.35
C GLU A 484 28.62 16.89 8.53
N ARG A 485 28.14 18.10 8.79
CA ARG A 485 26.96 18.67 8.11
C ARG A 485 27.05 18.61 6.59
N THR A 486 28.26 18.78 6.03
CA THR A 486 28.51 18.77 4.60
C THR A 486 28.61 17.39 3.98
N SER A 487 28.62 16.33 4.78
CA SER A 487 28.74 14.96 4.28
C SER A 487 27.51 14.53 3.50
N ARG A 488 27.71 13.87 2.37
CA ARG A 488 26.70 13.30 1.47
C ARG A 488 27.05 11.88 1.06
N GLN A 489 28.00 11.29 1.77
CA GLN A 489 28.50 9.93 1.56
C GLN A 489 28.47 9.16 2.88
N LEU A 490 28.13 7.89 2.81
CA LEU A 490 28.00 7.02 3.98
C LEU A 490 28.36 5.57 3.60
N GLY A 491 29.29 4.96 4.31
CA GLY A 491 29.50 3.51 4.32
C GLY A 491 28.78 2.89 5.51
N VAL A 492 28.05 1.81 5.27
CA VAL A 492 27.36 1.04 6.31
C VAL A 492 27.88 -0.40 6.27
N TYR A 493 28.42 -0.85 7.38
CA TYR A 493 28.90 -2.22 7.54
C TYR A 493 27.96 -2.99 8.46
N TYR A 494 27.52 -4.15 8.01
CA TYR A 494 26.76 -5.11 8.79
C TYR A 494 27.62 -6.34 9.02
N SER A 495 27.93 -6.65 10.30
CA SER A 495 28.72 -7.81 10.64
C SER A 495 27.86 -9.07 10.73
N ALA A 496 28.39 -10.18 10.21
CA ALA A 496 27.75 -11.47 10.31
C ALA A 496 27.73 -12.02 11.74
N ALA A 497 26.78 -12.89 12.08
CA ALA A 497 26.69 -13.50 13.39
C ALA A 497 27.83 -14.51 13.62
N THR A 498 28.25 -15.20 12.58
CA THR A 498 29.33 -16.19 12.62
C THR A 498 30.48 -15.82 11.66
N ARG A 499 31.62 -16.50 11.79
CA ARG A 499 32.77 -16.25 10.91
C ARG A 499 32.58 -16.84 9.51
N GLU A 500 31.72 -17.82 9.37
CA GLU A 500 31.42 -18.50 8.11
C GLU A 500 30.45 -17.73 7.23
N GLU A 501 29.58 -16.92 7.84
CA GLU A 501 28.59 -16.10 7.11
C GLU A 501 29.25 -14.92 6.41
N GLU A 502 28.65 -14.49 5.30
CA GLU A 502 29.07 -13.28 4.57
C GLU A 502 28.75 -12.02 5.34
N GLU A 503 29.65 -11.07 5.31
CA GLU A 503 29.48 -9.72 5.86
C GLU A 503 29.05 -8.78 4.74
N CYS A 504 28.32 -7.70 5.08
CA CYS A 504 27.83 -6.76 4.08
C CYS A 504 28.41 -5.35 4.32
N PHE A 505 28.79 -4.70 3.24
CA PHE A 505 29.15 -3.28 3.25
C PHE A 505 28.43 -2.55 2.12
N ILE A 506 27.72 -1.46 2.47
CA ILE A 506 26.99 -0.65 1.51
C ILE A 506 27.60 0.75 1.51
N ALA A 507 28.12 1.18 0.38
CA ALA A 507 28.63 2.53 0.20
C ALA A 507 27.63 3.37 -0.59
N TYR A 508 27.19 4.48 -0.01
CA TYR A 508 26.30 5.46 -0.61
C TYR A 508 27.08 6.76 -0.89
N ASN A 509 27.25 7.14 -2.14
CA ASN A 509 27.80 8.41 -2.54
C ASN A 509 26.71 9.27 -3.21
N MET A 510 26.06 10.14 -2.45
CA MET A 510 25.05 11.08 -2.98
C MET A 510 25.66 12.45 -3.32
N HIS A 511 26.99 12.55 -3.28
CA HIS A 511 27.73 13.74 -3.70
C HIS A 511 27.88 13.79 -5.24
N TRP A 512 28.22 14.95 -5.79
CA TRP A 512 28.48 15.17 -7.21
C TRP A 512 29.95 15.00 -7.61
N THR A 513 30.78 14.58 -6.65
CA THR A 513 32.18 14.19 -6.86
C THR A 513 32.38 12.73 -6.42
N LYS A 514 33.47 12.12 -6.89
CA LYS A 514 33.87 10.81 -6.42
C LYS A 514 34.41 10.88 -4.99
N HIS A 515 34.21 9.80 -4.23
CA HIS A 515 34.73 9.64 -2.87
C HIS A 515 35.31 8.25 -2.66
N ASP A 516 36.37 8.19 -1.85
CA ASP A 516 36.92 6.94 -1.34
C ASP A 516 36.15 6.50 -0.07
N PHE A 517 35.95 5.22 0.07
CA PHE A 517 35.38 4.60 1.29
C PHE A 517 36.34 3.58 1.82
N ALA A 518 36.74 3.72 3.07
CA ALA A 518 37.57 2.74 3.75
C ALA A 518 36.74 1.51 4.11
N LEU A 519 37.26 0.34 3.78
CA LEU A 519 36.63 -0.95 4.09
C LEU A 519 37.13 -1.51 5.40
N PRO A 520 36.26 -2.03 6.28
CA PRO A 520 36.65 -2.76 7.47
C PRO A 520 37.53 -3.97 7.13
N ILE A 521 38.42 -4.32 8.08
CA ILE A 521 39.24 -5.52 7.91
C ILE A 521 38.38 -6.76 8.21
N LEU A 522 38.26 -7.64 7.24
CA LEU A 522 37.53 -8.90 7.37
C LEU A 522 38.30 -9.93 8.22
N SER A 523 37.59 -10.95 8.68
CA SER A 523 38.18 -12.14 9.29
C SER A 523 39.22 -12.79 8.35
N LYS A 524 40.25 -13.41 8.94
CA LYS A 524 41.33 -14.07 8.17
C LYS A 524 40.78 -15.06 7.14
N GLY A 525 41.19 -14.91 5.90
CA GLY A 525 40.80 -15.77 4.79
C GLY A 525 39.64 -15.24 3.95
N LYS A 526 39.00 -14.13 4.34
CA LYS A 526 37.95 -13.47 3.57
C LYS A 526 38.48 -12.29 2.77
N ASN A 527 37.79 -11.98 1.68
CA ASN A 527 38.04 -10.82 0.81
C ASN A 527 36.73 -10.11 0.49
N TRP A 528 36.82 -8.84 0.09
CA TRP A 528 35.70 -8.04 -0.36
C TRP A 528 35.40 -8.28 -1.84
N TYR A 529 34.11 -8.46 -2.17
CA TYR A 529 33.60 -8.66 -3.52
C TYR A 529 32.49 -7.68 -3.84
N LEU A 530 32.51 -7.07 -5.02
CA LEU A 530 31.38 -6.32 -5.54
C LEU A 530 30.23 -7.27 -5.87
N ARG A 531 29.04 -6.96 -5.39
CA ARG A 531 27.82 -7.74 -5.64
C ARG A 531 26.82 -6.95 -6.48
N ALA A 532 26.69 -5.65 -6.23
CA ALA A 532 25.82 -4.77 -7.00
C ALA A 532 26.32 -3.32 -6.96
N SER A 533 26.04 -2.57 -8.02
CA SER A 533 26.23 -1.11 -8.03
C SER A 533 25.17 -0.41 -8.90
N THR A 534 25.03 0.89 -8.71
CA THR A 534 24.14 1.71 -9.56
C THR A 534 24.56 1.64 -11.03
N GLN A 535 25.87 1.52 -11.31
CA GLN A 535 26.41 1.50 -12.66
C GLN A 535 26.40 0.12 -13.29
N ASP A 536 26.85 -0.89 -12.54
CA ASP A 536 27.02 -2.26 -13.05
C ASP A 536 25.73 -3.10 -12.93
N GLY A 537 24.72 -2.61 -12.17
CA GLY A 537 23.55 -3.40 -11.79
C GLY A 537 23.90 -4.42 -10.71
N VAL A 538 23.11 -5.51 -10.64
CA VAL A 538 23.37 -6.66 -9.75
C VAL A 538 24.13 -7.72 -10.53
N LEU A 539 25.30 -8.09 -10.03
CA LEU A 539 26.17 -9.08 -10.68
C LEU A 539 25.67 -10.51 -10.43
N THR A 540 25.66 -11.34 -11.47
CA THR A 540 25.34 -12.77 -11.34
C THR A 540 26.35 -13.46 -10.43
N GLU A 541 27.65 -13.18 -10.65
CA GLU A 541 28.76 -13.67 -9.83
C GLU A 541 29.44 -12.49 -9.15
N PRO A 542 29.68 -12.55 -7.83
CA PRO A 542 30.43 -11.50 -7.12
C PRO A 542 31.83 -11.33 -7.68
N SER A 543 32.25 -10.08 -7.92
CA SER A 543 33.55 -9.73 -8.50
C SER A 543 34.52 -9.33 -7.39
N LEU A 544 35.68 -9.99 -7.31
CA LEU A 544 36.72 -9.67 -6.34
C LEU A 544 37.18 -8.20 -6.51
N LEU A 545 37.16 -7.42 -5.43
CA LEU A 545 37.70 -6.08 -5.44
C LEU A 545 39.22 -6.11 -5.59
N LYS A 546 39.77 -5.27 -6.47
CA LYS A 546 41.21 -5.14 -6.68
C LYS A 546 41.93 -4.59 -5.44
N GLU A 547 41.28 -3.62 -4.78
CA GLU A 547 41.74 -3.01 -3.54
C GLU A 547 40.83 -3.49 -2.38
N GLN A 548 41.44 -4.04 -1.33
CA GLN A 548 40.72 -4.68 -0.23
C GLN A 548 40.59 -3.76 1.00
N LYS A 549 41.21 -2.58 0.99
CA LYS A 549 41.19 -1.63 2.08
C LYS A 549 40.28 -0.43 1.85
N LYS A 550 40.02 -0.14 0.59
CA LYS A 550 39.15 0.98 0.19
C LYS A 550 38.52 0.73 -1.17
N VAL A 551 37.43 1.44 -1.43
CA VAL A 551 36.75 1.47 -2.73
C VAL A 551 36.43 2.91 -3.11
N GLU A 552 36.72 3.29 -4.35
CA GLU A 552 36.33 4.59 -4.91
C GLU A 552 34.94 4.48 -5.55
N LEU A 553 34.00 5.33 -5.12
CA LEU A 553 32.68 5.44 -5.72
C LEU A 553 32.58 6.69 -6.59
N PRO A 554 32.13 6.56 -7.83
CA PRO A 554 31.74 7.68 -8.68
C PRO A 554 30.65 8.55 -8.07
N PRO A 555 30.40 9.77 -8.60
CA PRO A 555 29.27 10.60 -8.19
C PRO A 555 27.92 9.86 -8.28
N ARG A 556 27.02 10.12 -7.33
CA ARG A 556 25.65 9.61 -7.36
C ARG A 556 25.57 8.09 -7.54
N THR A 557 26.40 7.36 -6.81
CA THR A 557 26.52 5.89 -6.93
C THR A 557 26.32 5.21 -5.60
N VAL A 558 25.61 4.09 -5.60
CA VAL A 558 25.54 3.14 -4.50
C VAL A 558 26.28 1.86 -4.90
N MET A 559 26.95 1.24 -3.94
CA MET A 559 27.67 -0.01 -4.15
C MET A 559 27.40 -0.96 -2.97
N PHE A 560 26.99 -2.19 -3.27
CA PHE A 560 26.80 -3.28 -2.31
C PHE A 560 27.94 -4.28 -2.48
N ILE A 561 28.65 -4.52 -1.40
CA ILE A 561 29.90 -5.30 -1.35
C ILE A 561 29.72 -6.37 -0.26
N THR A 562 30.23 -7.56 -0.50
CA THR A 562 30.17 -8.68 0.46
C THR A 562 31.55 -9.18 0.82
N GLY A 563 31.73 -9.53 2.10
CA GLY A 563 32.94 -10.11 2.65
C GLY A 563 32.80 -11.63 2.79
N ARG A 564 33.48 -12.40 1.93
CA ARG A 564 33.39 -13.86 1.92
C ARG A 564 34.75 -14.54 1.74
#